data_b360b79d2b339a033b9d0d2c7522bee9
#
_entry.id   b360b79d2b339a033b9d0d2c7522bee9
#
_cell.length_a   1.000
_cell.length_b   1.000
_cell.length_c   1.000
_cell.angle_alpha   90.00
_cell.angle_beta   90.00
_cell.angle_gamma   90.00
#
_symmetry.space_group_name_H-M   'P 1'
#
loop_
_entity.id
_entity.type
_entity.pdbx_description
1 polymer ?
#
loop_
_entity_poly.entity_id
_entity_poly.type
_entity_poly.pdbx_seq_one_letter_code
_entity_poly.pdbx_strand_id
1 'polypeptide(L)'
;MVLLEIATVPANKVSTAQRQHVATLLGLPQDEVPPLHIKWCHLSQGPNGELVGSCPKRPSDLEAKIGVHVDTKDPSKKEEVFGYVHLKTTDLNPELALELPVGDSTNPANAKEGTGFIPHRSKLAVPVRPGQVQLGDSANDLTANYEWLHQHGAIAVFAYNRRNEHVDATSLLNRGYDANGTPYAPCGRLCRSNGYDYQAQSRQYVCGLQCPPDERQHCPHRYGVLGYCHRMSFTDHPRLIGPLQRGTKAWQSLYGARSSSERTNSYDQEVIGKAHPLRMRGLKAFRFAGAIRA
;
A
#
# COMPACT_ATOMS: atom_id res chain seq x y z
N MET A 1 -30.60 13.63 -18.73
CA MET A 1 -29.23 13.99 -18.39
C MET A 1 -28.59 12.84 -17.62
N VAL A 2 -28.45 11.74 -18.34
CA VAL A 2 -28.11 10.37 -17.82
C VAL A 2 -26.59 10.17 -17.73
N LEU A 3 -25.84 11.18 -18.05
CA LEU A 3 -24.51 11.05 -18.63
C LEU A 3 -23.37 10.84 -17.69
N LEU A 4 -23.59 10.89 -16.42
CA LEU A 4 -22.45 11.32 -15.67
C LEU A 4 -22.20 10.62 -14.35
N GLU A 5 -22.81 9.48 -14.18
CA GLU A 5 -22.38 8.48 -13.21
C GLU A 5 -21.39 7.51 -13.84
N ILE A 6 -20.62 8.07 -14.73
CA ILE A 6 -19.49 7.42 -15.36
C ILE A 6 -18.37 7.38 -14.35
N ALA A 7 -18.47 6.44 -13.47
CA ALA A 7 -17.37 6.07 -12.64
C ALA A 7 -17.03 4.60 -12.91
N THR A 8 -15.84 4.32 -12.95
CA THR A 8 -15.08 3.13 -13.10
C THR A 8 -15.72 1.84 -12.59
N VAL A 9 -16.71 1.32 -13.30
CA VAL A 9 -17.09 -0.08 -13.18
C VAL A 9 -16.26 -0.87 -14.21
N PRO A 10 -15.77 -2.06 -13.87
CA PRO A 10 -15.15 -2.93 -14.86
C PRO A 10 -16.03 -3.05 -16.09
N ALA A 11 -15.44 -2.83 -17.26
CA ALA A 11 -16.15 -2.79 -18.54
C ALA A 11 -17.03 -4.05 -18.81
N ASN A 12 -16.68 -5.18 -18.19
CA ASN A 12 -17.41 -6.44 -18.27
C ASN A 12 -18.74 -6.46 -17.49
N LYS A 13 -19.02 -5.44 -16.68
CA LYS A 13 -20.27 -5.32 -15.91
C LYS A 13 -21.26 -4.35 -16.53
N VAL A 14 -20.90 -3.69 -17.62
CA VAL A 14 -21.77 -2.75 -18.33
C VAL A 14 -22.33 -3.44 -19.58
N SER A 15 -23.65 -3.49 -19.72
CA SER A 15 -24.26 -4.08 -20.91
C SER A 15 -23.98 -3.23 -22.16
N THR A 16 -23.96 -3.89 -23.32
CA THR A 16 -23.80 -3.21 -24.61
C THR A 16 -24.88 -2.16 -24.83
N ALA A 17 -26.12 -2.45 -24.44
CA ALA A 17 -27.24 -1.51 -24.56
C ALA A 17 -27.03 -0.25 -23.70
N GLN A 18 -26.51 -0.40 -22.47
CA GLN A 18 -26.19 0.73 -21.62
C GLN A 18 -25.09 1.60 -22.24
N ARG A 19 -24.09 0.98 -22.82
CA ARG A 19 -23.00 1.66 -23.49
C ARG A 19 -23.48 2.43 -24.71
N GLN A 20 -24.30 1.78 -25.53
CA GLN A 20 -24.90 2.40 -26.73
C GLN A 20 -25.78 3.62 -26.38
N HIS A 21 -26.60 3.50 -25.34
CA HIS A 21 -27.43 4.59 -24.86
C HIS A 21 -26.59 5.80 -24.41
N VAL A 22 -25.56 5.56 -23.67
CA VAL A 22 -24.65 6.63 -23.22
C VAL A 22 -23.89 7.24 -24.40
N ALA A 23 -23.42 6.44 -25.34
CA ALA A 23 -22.78 6.90 -26.58
C ALA A 23 -23.68 7.90 -27.33
N THR A 24 -24.94 7.51 -27.53
CA THR A 24 -25.94 8.38 -28.18
C THR A 24 -26.16 9.68 -27.44
N LEU A 25 -26.26 9.64 -26.11
CA LEU A 25 -26.46 10.85 -25.29
C LEU A 25 -25.23 11.76 -25.25
N LEU A 26 -24.03 11.21 -25.37
CA LEU A 26 -22.78 11.98 -25.39
C LEU A 26 -22.39 12.47 -26.79
N GLY A 27 -22.99 11.89 -27.84
CA GLY A 27 -22.53 12.11 -29.20
C GLY A 27 -21.13 11.54 -29.44
N LEU A 28 -20.76 10.47 -28.70
CA LEU A 28 -19.46 9.82 -28.80
C LEU A 28 -19.57 8.43 -29.49
N PRO A 29 -18.50 7.95 -30.11
CA PRO A 29 -18.39 6.54 -30.50
C PRO A 29 -18.53 5.63 -29.26
N GLN A 30 -19.06 4.42 -29.47
CA GLN A 30 -19.35 3.50 -28.37
C GLN A 30 -18.08 3.04 -27.60
N ASP A 31 -16.96 2.96 -28.28
CA ASP A 31 -15.65 2.61 -27.74
C ASP A 31 -15.00 3.73 -26.92
N GLU A 32 -15.39 4.97 -27.19
CA GLU A 32 -14.93 6.15 -26.43
C GLU A 32 -15.81 6.45 -25.20
N VAL A 33 -16.89 5.71 -24.98
CA VAL A 33 -17.73 5.90 -23.81
C VAL A 33 -16.96 5.49 -22.55
N PRO A 34 -16.77 6.41 -21.60
CA PRO A 34 -16.11 6.09 -20.34
C PRO A 34 -16.84 4.99 -19.58
N PRO A 35 -16.18 4.24 -18.70
CA PRO A 35 -16.83 3.22 -17.88
C PRO A 35 -17.99 3.78 -17.05
N LEU A 36 -19.12 3.07 -17.02
CA LEU A 36 -20.33 3.48 -16.30
C LEU A 36 -20.33 2.91 -14.87
N HIS A 37 -20.85 3.67 -13.92
CA HIS A 37 -21.08 3.19 -12.56
C HIS A 37 -22.51 2.72 -12.35
N ILE A 38 -22.76 1.42 -12.44
CA ILE A 38 -24.10 0.82 -12.42
C ILE A 38 -24.87 1.04 -11.11
N LYS A 39 -24.19 1.16 -9.98
CA LYS A 39 -24.84 1.35 -8.67
C LYS A 39 -25.68 2.62 -8.56
N TRP A 40 -25.36 3.62 -9.34
CA TRP A 40 -26.02 4.92 -9.31
C TRP A 40 -27.04 5.11 -10.42
N CYS A 41 -27.05 4.16 -11.36
CA CYS A 41 -27.97 4.15 -12.49
C CYS A 41 -28.95 2.98 -12.35
N HIS A 42 -30.17 3.28 -11.97
CA HIS A 42 -31.27 2.31 -12.01
C HIS A 42 -31.86 2.25 -13.42
N LEU A 43 -31.03 1.84 -14.37
CA LEU A 43 -31.48 1.61 -15.73
C LEU A 43 -31.81 0.13 -15.93
N SER A 44 -33.01 -0.16 -16.40
CA SER A 44 -33.45 -1.49 -16.82
C SER A 44 -33.80 -1.47 -18.31
N GLN A 45 -33.74 -2.63 -18.91
CA GLN A 45 -34.20 -2.78 -20.30
C GLN A 45 -35.69 -2.94 -20.35
N GLY A 46 -36.37 -2.04 -21.06
CA GLY A 46 -37.79 -2.14 -21.32
C GLY A 46 -38.14 -3.21 -22.38
N PRO A 47 -39.41 -3.47 -22.62
CA PRO A 47 -39.87 -4.54 -23.51
C PRO A 47 -39.35 -4.45 -24.95
N ASN A 48 -39.09 -3.25 -25.42
CA ASN A 48 -38.62 -2.98 -26.78
C ASN A 48 -37.07 -2.77 -26.83
N GLY A 49 -36.35 -3.11 -25.75
CA GLY A 49 -34.90 -2.94 -25.69
C GLY A 49 -34.42 -1.52 -25.30
N GLU A 50 -35.38 -0.58 -25.08
CA GLU A 50 -35.07 0.76 -24.59
C GLU A 50 -34.57 0.71 -23.14
N LEU A 51 -33.72 1.66 -22.78
CA LEU A 51 -33.31 1.79 -21.38
C LEU A 51 -34.30 2.66 -20.61
N VAL A 52 -34.97 2.05 -19.65
CA VAL A 52 -35.99 2.68 -18.80
C VAL A 52 -35.44 2.79 -17.39
N GLY A 53 -35.61 3.94 -16.77
CA GLY A 53 -35.22 4.17 -15.38
C GLY A 53 -34.74 5.60 -15.11
N SER A 54 -34.35 5.83 -13.88
CA SER A 54 -33.83 7.14 -13.47
C SER A 54 -32.41 7.01 -12.99
N CYS A 55 -31.54 7.87 -13.49
CA CYS A 55 -30.26 8.15 -12.84
C CYS A 55 -30.48 9.24 -11.81
N PRO A 56 -30.58 8.91 -10.52
CA PRO A 56 -31.12 9.85 -9.53
C PRO A 56 -30.19 11.05 -9.30
N LYS A 57 -28.91 10.94 -9.54
CA LYS A 57 -27.96 12.07 -9.33
C LYS A 57 -26.73 11.98 -10.23
N ARG A 58 -26.41 13.06 -10.88
CA ARG A 58 -25.11 13.26 -11.50
C ARG A 58 -24.07 13.43 -10.42
N PRO A 59 -22.91 12.74 -10.44
CA PRO A 59 -21.79 13.09 -9.59
C PRO A 59 -21.46 14.56 -9.79
N SER A 60 -21.36 15.28 -8.68
CA SER A 60 -20.98 16.71 -8.72
C SER A 60 -19.53 16.92 -9.10
N ASP A 61 -18.74 15.83 -9.09
CA ASP A 61 -17.32 15.80 -9.37
C ASP A 61 -17.00 14.62 -10.28
N LEU A 62 -16.60 14.91 -11.51
CA LEU A 62 -16.31 13.90 -12.54
C LEU A 62 -14.91 13.26 -12.42
N GLU A 63 -14.01 13.92 -11.72
CA GLU A 63 -12.66 13.44 -11.50
C GLU A 63 -12.58 12.52 -10.27
N ALA A 64 -13.55 12.62 -9.36
CA ALA A 64 -13.68 11.71 -8.23
C ALA A 64 -14.05 10.29 -8.70
N LYS A 65 -13.56 9.29 -7.99
CA LYS A 65 -13.81 7.86 -8.28
C LYS A 65 -14.27 7.14 -7.03
N ILE A 66 -14.84 5.95 -7.23
CA ILE A 66 -15.18 5.09 -6.10
C ILE A 66 -13.96 4.25 -5.73
N GLY A 67 -13.50 4.44 -4.51
CA GLY A 67 -12.58 3.55 -3.82
C GLY A 67 -13.35 2.57 -2.92
N VAL A 68 -12.74 1.46 -2.59
CA VAL A 68 -13.28 0.49 -1.63
C VAL A 68 -12.33 0.46 -0.45
N HIS A 69 -12.84 0.89 0.70
CA HIS A 69 -12.17 0.71 1.98
C HIS A 69 -12.60 -0.62 2.60
N VAL A 70 -11.63 -1.43 2.99
CA VAL A 70 -11.87 -2.71 3.66
C VAL A 70 -11.47 -2.55 5.12
N ASP A 71 -12.37 -2.85 6.05
CA ASP A 71 -12.06 -2.80 7.48
C ASP A 71 -10.94 -3.81 7.79
N THR A 72 -9.90 -3.36 8.46
CA THR A 72 -8.75 -4.20 8.83
C THR A 72 -9.08 -5.24 9.89
N LYS A 73 -10.10 -4.99 10.71
CA LYS A 73 -10.56 -5.91 11.77
C LYS A 73 -11.60 -6.90 11.25
N ASP A 74 -12.39 -6.48 10.27
CA ASP A 74 -13.45 -7.28 9.67
C ASP A 74 -13.43 -7.14 8.14
N PRO A 75 -12.65 -7.98 7.42
CA PRO A 75 -12.53 -7.90 5.97
C PRO A 75 -13.85 -8.10 5.19
N SER A 76 -14.91 -8.57 5.85
CA SER A 76 -16.24 -8.67 5.24
C SER A 76 -16.90 -7.29 5.11
N LYS A 77 -16.52 -6.33 5.94
CA LYS A 77 -17.00 -4.95 5.90
C LYS A 77 -16.23 -4.15 4.88
N LYS A 78 -16.93 -3.82 3.81
CA LYS A 78 -16.41 -3.00 2.71
C LYS A 78 -17.23 -1.73 2.62
N GLU A 79 -16.56 -0.61 2.73
CA GLU A 79 -17.15 0.70 2.52
C GLU A 79 -16.71 1.26 1.16
N GLU A 80 -17.69 1.71 0.38
CA GLU A 80 -17.42 2.40 -0.88
C GLU A 80 -17.41 3.90 -0.64
N VAL A 81 -16.28 4.51 -0.92
CA VAL A 81 -16.07 5.95 -0.77
C VAL A 81 -15.94 6.59 -2.15
N PHE A 82 -16.84 7.52 -2.46
CA PHE A 82 -16.72 8.34 -3.67
C PHE A 82 -15.91 9.60 -3.35
N GLY A 83 -14.75 9.74 -3.99
CA GLY A 83 -13.90 10.89 -3.72
C GLY A 83 -12.45 10.68 -4.18
N TYR A 84 -11.54 11.09 -3.31
CA TYR A 84 -10.11 11.08 -3.55
C TYR A 84 -9.37 10.40 -2.39
N VAL A 85 -8.23 9.81 -2.69
CA VAL A 85 -7.23 9.40 -1.71
C VAL A 85 -6.12 10.44 -1.64
N HIS A 86 -5.73 10.78 -0.43
CA HIS A 86 -4.70 11.78 -0.16
C HIS A 86 -3.49 11.09 0.46
N LEU A 87 -2.35 11.17 -0.23
CA LEU A 87 -1.07 10.67 0.25
C LEU A 87 -0.28 11.83 0.84
N LYS A 88 0.14 11.70 2.07
CA LYS A 88 0.91 12.72 2.80
C LYS A 88 2.24 12.13 3.26
N THR A 89 3.29 12.90 3.12
CA THR A 89 4.60 12.57 3.71
C THR A 89 4.89 13.56 4.84
N THR A 90 5.23 13.02 5.99
CA THR A 90 5.67 13.77 7.17
C THR A 90 7.13 13.45 7.42
N ASP A 91 7.97 14.47 7.55
CA ASP A 91 9.35 14.33 8.00
C ASP A 91 9.39 14.35 9.53
N LEU A 92 10.14 13.41 10.09
CA LEU A 92 10.25 13.21 11.54
C LEU A 92 11.66 13.48 11.98
N ASN A 93 11.80 14.39 12.93
CA ASN A 93 13.04 14.57 13.67
C ASN A 93 12.80 14.20 15.15
N PRO A 94 13.16 12.99 15.59
CA PRO A 94 12.91 12.52 16.96
C PRO A 94 13.66 13.34 18.02
N GLU A 95 14.83 13.87 17.69
CA GLU A 95 15.66 14.65 18.62
C GLU A 95 15.04 16.00 18.94
N LEU A 96 14.39 16.61 17.94
CA LEU A 96 13.70 17.88 18.10
C LEU A 96 12.21 17.73 18.41
N ALA A 97 11.72 16.50 18.52
CA ALA A 97 10.29 16.18 18.60
C ALA A 97 9.46 16.92 17.53
N LEU A 98 10.02 17.04 16.33
CA LEU A 98 9.44 17.80 15.24
C LEU A 98 8.82 16.87 14.20
N GLU A 99 7.60 17.20 13.82
CA GLU A 99 6.81 16.49 12.79
C GLU A 99 6.37 17.51 11.75
N LEU A 100 6.97 17.47 10.56
CA LEU A 100 6.70 18.43 9.49
C LEU A 100 6.09 17.74 8.27
N PRO A 101 4.90 18.10 7.82
CA PRO A 101 4.41 17.72 6.51
C PRO A 101 5.34 18.30 5.44
N VAL A 102 5.93 17.46 4.59
CA VAL A 102 6.86 17.87 3.54
C VAL A 102 6.28 17.75 2.14
N GLY A 103 5.07 17.26 2.05
CA GLY A 103 4.33 17.23 0.81
C GLY A 103 3.17 16.26 0.79
N ASP A 104 2.32 16.48 -0.20
CA ASP A 104 1.11 15.71 -0.39
C ASP A 104 0.87 15.39 -1.87
N SER A 105 0.03 14.43 -2.13
CA SER A 105 -0.56 14.19 -3.44
C SER A 105 -1.97 13.65 -3.31
N THR A 106 -2.84 14.10 -4.18
CA THR A 106 -4.23 13.69 -4.24
C THR A 106 -4.48 12.91 -5.52
N ASN A 107 -5.07 11.74 -5.39
CA ASN A 107 -5.44 10.87 -6.50
C ASN A 107 -6.92 10.48 -6.37
N PRO A 108 -7.60 10.07 -7.46
CA PRO A 108 -8.93 9.51 -7.35
C PRO A 108 -8.98 8.33 -6.37
N ALA A 109 -10.08 8.15 -5.64
CA ALA A 109 -10.18 7.17 -4.54
C ALA A 109 -9.97 5.71 -4.96
N ASN A 110 -10.05 5.39 -6.25
CA ASN A 110 -9.72 4.07 -6.79
C ASN A 110 -8.21 3.83 -7.00
N ALA A 111 -7.37 4.84 -6.81
CA ALA A 111 -5.93 4.68 -6.89
C ALA A 111 -5.43 3.84 -5.71
N LYS A 112 -4.55 2.88 -6.01
CA LYS A 112 -3.93 2.05 -4.97
C LYS A 112 -2.79 2.82 -4.31
N GLU A 113 -2.82 2.96 -2.99
CA GLU A 113 -1.82 3.70 -2.21
C GLU A 113 -0.39 3.20 -2.47
N GLY A 114 -0.20 1.88 -2.43
CA GLY A 114 1.13 1.30 -2.61
C GLY A 114 1.77 1.61 -3.98
N THR A 115 0.99 1.63 -5.05
CA THR A 115 1.49 2.03 -6.39
C THR A 115 1.63 3.54 -6.53
N GLY A 116 0.96 4.31 -5.68
CA GLY A 116 1.08 5.76 -5.58
C GLY A 116 2.36 6.23 -4.88
N PHE A 117 3.04 5.36 -4.13
CA PHE A 117 4.20 5.70 -3.33
C PHE A 117 5.34 6.34 -4.15
N ILE A 118 5.85 5.64 -5.17
CA ILE A 118 6.95 6.14 -6.00
C ILE A 118 6.59 7.44 -6.73
N PRO A 119 5.44 7.53 -7.44
CA PRO A 119 5.02 8.78 -8.08
C PRO A 119 4.87 9.95 -7.09
N HIS A 120 4.39 9.67 -5.88
CA HIS A 120 4.27 10.67 -4.82
C HIS A 120 5.66 11.14 -4.37
N ARG A 121 6.53 10.21 -3.95
CA ARG A 121 7.87 10.54 -3.44
C ARG A 121 8.75 11.24 -4.48
N SER A 122 8.67 10.85 -5.74
CA SER A 122 9.44 11.47 -6.84
C SER A 122 9.06 12.93 -7.14
N LYS A 123 7.85 13.35 -6.72
CA LYS A 123 7.37 14.73 -6.94
C LYS A 123 7.65 15.66 -5.78
N LEU A 124 8.04 15.15 -4.63
CA LEU A 124 8.31 15.98 -3.46
C LEU A 124 9.56 16.85 -3.68
N ALA A 125 9.49 18.09 -3.22
CA ALA A 125 10.63 19.01 -3.24
C ALA A 125 11.80 18.53 -2.38
N VAL A 126 11.51 17.69 -1.36
CA VAL A 126 12.52 17.06 -0.51
C VAL A 126 12.87 15.70 -1.09
N PRO A 127 14.04 15.53 -1.71
CA PRO A 127 14.47 14.27 -2.28
C PRO A 127 14.72 13.22 -1.20
N VAL A 128 14.62 11.95 -1.58
CA VAL A 128 15.06 10.85 -0.73
C VAL A 128 16.59 10.88 -0.61
N ARG A 129 17.09 10.78 0.60
CA ARG A 129 18.53 10.84 0.89
C ARG A 129 19.08 9.48 1.27
N PRO A 130 20.33 9.18 0.93
CA PRO A 130 21.03 7.98 1.45
C PRO A 130 20.98 7.92 2.97
N GLY A 131 20.70 6.73 3.51
CA GLY A 131 20.55 6.51 4.96
C GLY A 131 19.20 6.91 5.54
N GLN A 132 18.34 7.61 4.79
CA GLN A 132 17.00 7.98 5.25
C GLN A 132 16.14 6.74 5.45
N VAL A 133 15.37 6.71 6.55
CA VAL A 133 14.38 5.66 6.81
C VAL A 133 13.02 6.12 6.30
N GLN A 134 12.38 5.30 5.48
CA GLN A 134 11.01 5.52 4.99
C GLN A 134 10.06 4.58 5.72
N LEU A 135 9.13 5.15 6.47
CA LEU A 135 8.10 4.41 7.19
C LEU A 135 6.82 4.35 6.36
N GLY A 136 6.12 3.23 6.43
CA GLY A 136 4.83 3.08 5.74
C GLY A 136 4.03 1.91 6.29
N ASP A 137 2.77 1.89 5.98
CA ASP A 137 1.89 0.78 6.32
C ASP A 137 2.05 -0.42 5.36
N SER A 138 1.19 -1.41 5.52
CA SER A 138 1.21 -2.61 4.68
C SER A 138 0.80 -2.37 3.22
N ALA A 139 0.15 -1.25 2.88
CA ALA A 139 -0.15 -0.91 1.50
C ALA A 139 1.12 -0.61 0.71
N ASN A 140 2.15 -0.08 1.38
CA ASN A 140 3.44 0.26 0.78
C ASN A 140 4.39 -0.94 0.63
N ASP A 141 4.05 -2.12 1.16
CA ASP A 141 4.87 -3.35 1.11
C ASP A 141 4.84 -3.99 -0.29
N LEU A 142 5.36 -3.28 -1.28
CA LEU A 142 5.51 -3.70 -2.68
C LEU A 142 6.98 -3.80 -3.04
N THR A 143 7.37 -4.85 -3.75
CA THR A 143 8.75 -5.07 -4.23
C THR A 143 9.34 -3.82 -4.88
N ALA A 144 8.61 -3.19 -5.80
CA ALA A 144 9.06 -1.98 -6.49
C ALA A 144 9.40 -0.82 -5.54
N ASN A 145 8.67 -0.67 -4.42
CA ASN A 145 8.94 0.39 -3.45
C ASN A 145 10.27 0.15 -2.70
N TYR A 146 10.57 -1.12 -2.35
CA TYR A 146 11.85 -1.48 -1.73
C TYR A 146 13.01 -1.28 -2.69
N GLU A 147 12.88 -1.73 -3.93
CA GLU A 147 13.91 -1.58 -4.96
C GLU A 147 14.18 -0.11 -5.25
N TRP A 148 13.13 0.70 -5.37
CA TRP A 148 13.27 2.13 -5.60
C TRP A 148 13.98 2.83 -4.44
N LEU A 149 13.60 2.56 -3.18
CA LEU A 149 14.26 3.11 -2.00
C LEU A 149 15.72 2.67 -1.91
N HIS A 150 15.99 1.40 -2.19
CA HIS A 150 17.34 0.85 -2.22
C HIS A 150 18.22 1.55 -3.24
N GLN A 151 17.72 1.81 -4.46
CA GLN A 151 18.43 2.59 -5.50
C GLN A 151 18.79 4.01 -5.04
N HIS A 152 17.99 4.58 -4.13
CA HIS A 152 18.26 5.89 -3.52
C HIS A 152 19.07 5.80 -2.21
N GLY A 153 19.56 4.62 -1.85
CA GLY A 153 20.30 4.39 -0.60
C GLY A 153 19.46 4.52 0.67
N ALA A 154 18.14 4.52 0.56
CA ALA A 154 17.22 4.64 1.69
C ALA A 154 16.78 3.27 2.23
N ILE A 155 16.29 3.26 3.46
CA ILE A 155 15.87 2.05 4.17
C ILE A 155 14.34 2.04 4.27
N ALA A 156 13.71 0.99 3.75
CA ALA A 156 12.28 0.78 3.89
C ALA A 156 11.92 0.10 5.22
N VAL A 157 10.94 0.65 5.93
CA VAL A 157 10.36 0.08 7.16
C VAL A 157 8.85 0.05 6.99
N PHE A 158 8.36 -0.97 6.27
CA PHE A 158 6.95 -1.16 5.96
C PHE A 158 6.40 -2.38 6.70
N ALA A 159 5.14 -2.30 7.15
CA ALA A 159 4.45 -3.46 7.69
C ALA A 159 4.30 -4.54 6.61
N TYR A 160 4.45 -5.81 7.01
CA TYR A 160 4.31 -6.91 6.08
C TYR A 160 2.87 -7.06 5.60
N ASN A 161 2.68 -7.03 4.30
CA ASN A 161 1.39 -7.30 3.68
C ASN A 161 1.29 -8.78 3.32
N ARG A 162 0.48 -9.50 4.08
CA ARG A 162 0.25 -10.93 3.85
C ARG A 162 -0.51 -11.21 2.56
N ARG A 163 -1.22 -10.22 2.01
CA ARG A 163 -2.07 -10.36 0.82
C ARG A 163 -3.03 -11.56 0.96
N ASN A 164 -2.99 -12.47 -0.01
CA ASN A 164 -3.78 -13.72 0.02
C ASN A 164 -2.98 -14.89 0.61
N GLU A 165 -1.93 -14.62 1.37
CA GLU A 165 -1.14 -15.65 2.00
C GLU A 165 -1.92 -16.27 3.16
N HIS A 166 -2.34 -17.52 3.01
CA HIS A 166 -2.84 -18.30 4.13
C HIS A 166 -1.68 -18.56 5.09
N VAL A 167 -1.76 -17.96 6.26
CA VAL A 167 -0.71 -18.02 7.28
C VAL A 167 -1.05 -19.15 8.25
N ASP A 168 -1.00 -20.39 7.79
CA ASP A 168 -0.78 -21.49 8.68
C ASP A 168 0.74 -21.75 8.87
N ALA A 169 1.12 -22.36 9.98
CA ALA A 169 2.51 -22.67 10.25
C ALA A 169 3.14 -23.55 9.15
N THR A 170 2.35 -24.40 8.51
CA THR A 170 2.75 -25.29 7.44
C THR A 170 3.11 -24.50 6.17
N SER A 171 2.33 -23.48 5.83
CA SER A 171 2.62 -22.66 4.63
C SER A 171 3.88 -21.80 4.81
N LEU A 172 4.16 -21.33 6.01
CA LEU A 172 5.39 -20.59 6.30
C LEU A 172 6.63 -21.51 6.24
N LEU A 173 6.54 -22.70 6.80
CA LEU A 173 7.60 -23.72 6.69
C LEU A 173 7.88 -24.09 5.23
N ASN A 174 6.85 -24.27 4.42
CA ASN A 174 6.98 -24.57 2.99
C ASN A 174 7.65 -23.45 2.19
N ARG A 175 7.61 -22.20 2.67
CA ARG A 175 8.30 -21.07 2.08
C ARG A 175 9.76 -20.96 2.50
N GLY A 176 10.15 -21.68 3.53
CA GLY A 176 11.50 -21.65 4.07
C GLY A 176 11.81 -20.44 4.97
N TYR A 177 10.82 -19.54 5.27
CA TYR A 177 10.99 -18.38 6.16
C TYR A 177 9.68 -17.99 6.86
N ASP A 178 9.80 -17.29 7.99
CA ASP A 178 8.67 -16.76 8.76
C ASP A 178 8.16 -15.41 8.20
N ALA A 179 7.15 -14.85 8.86
CA ALA A 179 6.57 -13.54 8.50
C ALA A 179 7.54 -12.34 8.62
N ASN A 180 8.67 -12.51 9.32
CA ASN A 180 9.72 -11.50 9.45
C ASN A 180 10.84 -11.69 8.41
N GLY A 181 10.72 -12.69 7.52
CA GLY A 181 11.75 -13.04 6.57
C GLY A 181 12.91 -13.81 7.16
N THR A 182 12.74 -14.42 8.34
CA THR A 182 13.74 -15.26 8.98
C THR A 182 13.62 -16.68 8.45
N PRO A 183 14.67 -17.25 7.84
CA PRO A 183 14.59 -18.61 7.28
C PRO A 183 14.58 -19.68 8.36
N TYR A 184 14.01 -20.83 8.00
CA TYR A 184 14.12 -22.05 8.76
C TYR A 184 15.34 -22.86 8.30
N ALA A 185 16.02 -23.48 9.25
CA ALA A 185 17.02 -24.49 8.95
C ALA A 185 16.33 -25.76 8.39
N PRO A 186 17.07 -26.65 7.68
CA PRO A 186 16.50 -27.90 7.15
C PRO A 186 15.84 -28.82 8.20
N CYS A 187 16.22 -28.66 9.47
CA CYS A 187 15.58 -29.35 10.59
C CYS A 187 14.30 -28.69 11.10
N GLY A 188 13.79 -27.64 10.43
CA GLY A 188 12.59 -26.92 10.79
C GLY A 188 12.77 -25.87 11.91
N ARG A 189 13.97 -25.68 12.43
CA ARG A 189 14.24 -24.65 13.45
C ARG A 189 14.40 -23.28 12.80
N LEU A 190 13.82 -22.27 13.42
CA LEU A 190 13.98 -20.88 12.98
C LEU A 190 15.43 -20.43 13.19
N CYS A 191 16.04 -19.87 12.17
CA CYS A 191 17.37 -19.27 12.27
C CYS A 191 17.32 -17.92 12.97
N ARG A 192 18.49 -17.35 13.27
CA ARG A 192 18.63 -15.98 13.72
C ARG A 192 19.57 -15.21 12.79
N SER A 193 19.39 -13.92 12.70
CA SER A 193 20.28 -13.07 11.93
C SER A 193 21.68 -13.04 12.55
N ASN A 194 22.68 -13.16 11.70
CA ASN A 194 24.09 -13.01 12.02
C ASN A 194 24.71 -11.74 11.39
N GLY A 195 23.85 -10.80 10.96
CA GLY A 195 24.28 -9.52 10.39
C GLY A 195 23.86 -9.33 8.95
N TYR A 196 24.02 -8.09 8.48
CA TYR A 196 23.78 -7.67 7.09
C TYR A 196 25.10 -7.23 6.46
N ASP A 197 25.38 -7.78 5.30
CA ASP A 197 26.54 -7.42 4.47
C ASP A 197 26.09 -6.35 3.45
N TYR A 198 26.59 -5.14 3.64
CA TYR A 198 26.25 -4.00 2.77
C TYR A 198 26.84 -4.10 1.37
N GLN A 199 27.99 -4.75 1.21
CA GLN A 199 28.61 -4.93 -0.11
C GLN A 199 27.87 -6.00 -0.91
N ALA A 200 27.59 -7.14 -0.29
CA ALA A 200 26.86 -8.24 -0.92
C ALA A 200 25.35 -8.03 -0.88
N GLN A 201 24.85 -6.96 -0.25
CA GLN A 201 23.42 -6.67 -0.10
C GLN A 201 22.64 -7.90 0.38
N SER A 202 23.17 -8.59 1.37
CA SER A 202 22.62 -9.86 1.82
C SER A 202 22.67 -9.98 3.34
N ARG A 203 21.77 -10.78 3.89
CA ARG A 203 21.73 -11.09 5.31
C ARG A 203 22.12 -12.55 5.53
N GLN A 204 23.02 -12.77 6.48
CA GLN A 204 23.38 -14.11 6.91
C GLN A 204 22.49 -14.51 8.08
N TYR A 205 22.03 -15.75 8.02
CA TYR A 205 21.24 -16.38 9.07
C TYR A 205 21.94 -17.66 9.53
N VAL A 206 21.83 -17.95 10.83
CA VAL A 206 22.44 -19.14 11.44
C VAL A 206 21.48 -19.79 12.43
N CYS A 207 21.48 -21.10 12.54
CA CYS A 207 20.71 -21.80 13.58
C CYS A 207 21.47 -21.79 14.93
N GLY A 208 22.78 -21.78 14.91
CA GLY A 208 23.70 -21.54 16.02
C GLY A 208 23.29 -22.10 17.36
N LEU A 209 23.27 -21.24 18.38
CA LEU A 209 23.04 -21.61 19.78
C LEU A 209 21.59 -22.08 20.08
N GLN A 210 20.66 -21.94 19.15
CA GLN A 210 19.29 -22.45 19.34
C GLN A 210 19.19 -23.97 19.19
N CYS A 211 20.23 -24.62 18.64
CA CYS A 211 20.28 -26.06 18.52
C CYS A 211 20.92 -26.67 19.79
N PRO A 212 20.28 -27.63 20.45
CA PRO A 212 20.86 -28.37 21.57
C PRO A 212 22.24 -28.93 21.22
N PRO A 213 23.19 -28.96 22.17
CA PRO A 213 24.58 -29.39 21.89
C PRO A 213 24.70 -30.77 21.28
N ASP A 214 23.90 -31.72 21.77
CA ASP A 214 23.83 -33.13 21.30
C ASP A 214 23.32 -33.21 19.86
N GLU A 215 22.21 -32.55 19.53
CA GLU A 215 21.68 -32.49 18.17
C GLU A 215 22.63 -31.74 17.22
N ARG A 216 23.31 -30.70 17.74
CA ARG A 216 24.29 -29.92 16.97
C ARG A 216 25.47 -30.78 16.53
N GLN A 217 25.96 -31.65 17.37
CA GLN A 217 27.08 -32.52 17.02
C GLN A 217 26.77 -33.46 15.84
N HIS A 218 25.54 -33.94 15.74
CA HIS A 218 25.09 -34.86 14.72
C HIS A 218 24.38 -34.21 13.53
N CYS A 219 24.31 -32.87 13.47
CA CYS A 219 23.62 -32.17 12.41
C CYS A 219 24.37 -32.28 11.07
N PRO A 220 23.78 -32.86 10.03
CA PRO A 220 24.41 -33.01 8.72
C PRO A 220 24.66 -31.68 8.00
N HIS A 221 23.95 -30.63 8.41
CA HIS A 221 24.05 -29.30 7.82
C HIS A 221 24.94 -28.35 8.65
N ARG A 222 25.72 -28.89 9.58
CA ARG A 222 26.56 -28.09 10.46
C ARG A 222 27.69 -27.41 9.69
N TYR A 223 27.80 -26.09 9.86
CA TYR A 223 28.94 -25.30 9.40
C TYR A 223 29.68 -24.74 10.62
N GLY A 224 30.75 -25.39 11.02
CA GLY A 224 31.55 -25.01 12.20
C GLY A 224 30.70 -24.83 13.47
N VAL A 225 31.02 -23.83 14.26
CA VAL A 225 30.32 -23.48 15.52
C VAL A 225 28.99 -22.77 15.27
N LEU A 226 28.76 -22.22 14.08
CA LEU A 226 27.56 -21.45 13.73
C LEU A 226 26.37 -22.36 13.38
N GLY A 227 26.60 -23.67 13.21
CA GLY A 227 25.59 -24.61 12.78
C GLY A 227 25.20 -24.41 11.30
N TYR A 228 23.91 -24.55 10.96
CA TYR A 228 23.44 -24.26 9.61
C TYR A 228 23.56 -22.77 9.33
N CYS A 229 24.14 -22.43 8.18
CA CYS A 229 24.27 -21.07 7.69
C CYS A 229 23.48 -20.90 6.37
N HIS A 230 22.68 -19.87 6.30
CA HIS A 230 21.93 -19.50 5.11
C HIS A 230 22.12 -18.03 4.80
N ARG A 231 22.28 -17.68 3.54
CA ARG A 231 22.40 -16.30 3.09
C ARG A 231 21.24 -15.98 2.16
N MET A 232 20.53 -14.90 2.45
CA MET A 232 19.46 -14.38 1.62
C MET A 232 19.87 -13.02 1.07
N SER A 233 19.73 -12.84 -0.25
CA SER A 233 20.08 -11.57 -0.91
C SER A 233 18.86 -10.63 -0.95
N PHE A 234 19.14 -9.33 -1.03
CA PHE A 234 18.10 -8.32 -1.31
C PHE A 234 17.48 -8.55 -2.68
N THR A 235 18.28 -8.90 -3.69
CA THR A 235 17.81 -9.10 -5.07
C THR A 235 16.73 -10.17 -5.16
N ASP A 236 16.90 -11.28 -4.42
CA ASP A 236 15.93 -12.37 -4.45
C ASP A 236 14.71 -12.10 -3.57
N HIS A 237 14.90 -11.33 -2.48
CA HIS A 237 13.87 -11.11 -1.47
C HIS A 237 13.81 -9.63 -1.01
N PRO A 238 13.51 -8.66 -1.91
CA PRO A 238 13.55 -7.23 -1.58
C PRO A 238 12.64 -6.83 -0.42
N ARG A 239 11.48 -7.49 -0.27
CA ARG A 239 10.52 -7.24 0.79
C ARG A 239 10.95 -7.76 2.17
N LEU A 240 11.85 -8.73 2.21
CA LEU A 240 12.23 -9.44 3.44
C LEU A 240 13.63 -9.07 3.92
N ILE A 241 14.52 -8.76 3.00
CA ILE A 241 15.94 -8.54 3.28
C ILE A 241 16.28 -7.05 3.15
N GLY A 242 16.98 -6.55 4.15
CA GLY A 242 17.44 -5.17 4.18
C GLY A 242 18.37 -4.95 5.38
N PRO A 243 18.95 -3.74 5.51
CA PRO A 243 19.84 -3.41 6.62
C PRO A 243 19.18 -3.57 7.99
N LEU A 244 17.86 -3.34 8.05
CA LEU A 244 17.07 -3.45 9.27
C LEU A 244 16.12 -4.66 9.16
N GLN A 245 16.33 -5.65 10.02
CA GLN A 245 15.51 -6.85 10.01
C GLN A 245 14.17 -6.59 10.67
N ARG A 246 13.09 -6.95 9.97
CA ARG A 246 11.72 -6.91 10.48
C ARG A 246 11.58 -7.74 11.76
N GLY A 247 10.73 -7.29 12.69
CA GLY A 247 10.48 -7.97 13.96
C GLY A 247 11.52 -7.75 15.06
N THR A 248 12.66 -7.11 14.75
CA THR A 248 13.63 -6.70 15.78
C THR A 248 13.15 -5.49 16.58
N LYS A 249 13.68 -5.31 17.79
CA LYS A 249 13.36 -4.13 18.62
C LYS A 249 13.68 -2.82 17.90
N ALA A 250 14.80 -2.76 17.17
CA ALA A 250 15.16 -1.59 16.38
C ALA A 250 14.14 -1.30 15.27
N TRP A 251 13.69 -2.33 14.54
CA TRP A 251 12.65 -2.18 13.55
C TRP A 251 11.33 -1.71 14.17
N GLN A 252 10.92 -2.32 15.29
CA GLN A 252 9.68 -1.97 15.99
C GLN A 252 9.70 -0.53 16.50
N SER A 253 10.81 -0.09 17.06
CA SER A 253 10.99 1.30 17.52
C SER A 253 10.83 2.30 16.38
N LEU A 254 11.49 2.06 15.24
CA LEU A 254 11.35 2.92 14.07
C LEU A 254 9.93 2.85 13.48
N TYR A 255 9.36 1.66 13.37
CA TYR A 255 7.99 1.51 12.85
C TYR A 255 6.97 2.21 13.75
N GLY A 256 7.17 2.21 15.05
CA GLY A 256 6.31 2.92 16.02
C GLY A 256 6.23 4.44 15.76
N ALA A 257 7.30 5.04 15.21
CA ALA A 257 7.30 6.44 14.85
C ALA A 257 6.32 6.78 13.72
N ARG A 258 5.79 5.79 12.98
CA ARG A 258 4.73 5.96 11.98
C ARG A 258 3.46 6.62 12.57
N SER A 259 3.19 6.40 13.85
CA SER A 259 2.04 7.02 14.54
C SER A 259 2.04 8.55 14.47
N SER A 260 3.17 9.16 14.18
CA SER A 260 3.29 10.59 13.95
C SER A 260 2.46 11.06 12.75
N SER A 261 2.53 10.35 11.63
CA SER A 261 1.71 10.69 10.45
C SER A 261 0.22 10.51 10.72
N GLU A 262 -0.16 9.57 11.58
CA GLU A 262 -1.56 9.38 12.01
C GLU A 262 -2.04 10.56 12.86
N ARG A 263 -1.20 11.07 13.78
CA ARG A 263 -1.53 12.28 14.57
C ARG A 263 -1.73 13.49 13.68
N THR A 264 -0.84 13.68 12.71
CA THR A 264 -0.95 14.79 11.75
C THR A 264 -2.23 14.66 10.91
N ASN A 265 -2.57 13.47 10.44
CA ASN A 265 -3.81 13.23 9.69
C ASN A 265 -5.05 13.46 10.55
N SER A 266 -5.03 13.01 11.82
CA SER A 266 -6.12 13.23 12.76
C SER A 266 -6.33 14.73 13.03
N TYR A 267 -5.26 15.47 13.24
CA TYR A 267 -5.31 16.92 13.40
C TYR A 267 -5.94 17.61 12.18
N ASP A 268 -5.52 17.24 10.97
CA ASP A 268 -6.08 17.77 9.73
C ASP A 268 -7.59 17.51 9.62
N GLN A 269 -8.03 16.31 10.00
CA GLN A 269 -9.44 15.92 9.93
C GLN A 269 -10.28 16.57 11.03
N GLU A 270 -9.79 16.58 12.26
CA GLU A 270 -10.56 16.96 13.43
C GLU A 270 -10.54 18.48 13.69
N VAL A 271 -9.42 19.12 13.44
CA VAL A 271 -9.24 20.54 13.71
C VAL A 271 -9.52 21.36 12.44
N ILE A 272 -8.76 21.10 11.37
CA ILE A 272 -8.87 21.90 10.14
C ILE A 272 -10.13 21.51 9.35
N GLY A 273 -10.40 20.23 9.19
CA GLY A 273 -11.53 19.72 8.41
C GLY A 273 -12.88 20.06 9.00
N LYS A 274 -13.04 20.00 10.33
CA LYS A 274 -14.30 20.39 11.01
C LYS A 274 -14.49 21.88 11.08
N ALA A 275 -13.42 22.65 11.31
CA ALA A 275 -13.50 24.09 11.37
C ALA A 275 -13.85 24.73 10.02
N HIS A 276 -13.41 24.10 8.93
CA HIS A 276 -13.64 24.60 7.57
C HIS A 276 -14.05 23.44 6.65
N PRO A 277 -15.32 23.02 6.65
CA PRO A 277 -15.79 22.02 5.72
C PRO A 277 -15.67 22.54 4.29
N LEU A 278 -14.64 22.11 3.62
CA LEU A 278 -14.34 22.52 2.26
C LEU A 278 -15.33 21.88 1.30
N ARG A 279 -16.27 22.66 0.75
CA ARG A 279 -17.13 22.24 -0.36
C ARG A 279 -16.40 22.38 -1.69
N MET A 280 -15.32 21.62 -1.86
CA MET A 280 -14.53 21.66 -3.08
C MET A 280 -14.94 20.57 -4.05
N ARG A 281 -14.82 20.88 -5.35
CA ARG A 281 -15.09 19.94 -6.44
C ARG A 281 -13.93 19.95 -7.41
N GLY A 282 -13.56 18.77 -7.92
CA GLY A 282 -12.48 18.60 -8.87
C GLY A 282 -11.10 18.39 -8.23
N LEU A 283 -10.31 17.54 -8.86
CA LEU A 283 -8.99 17.11 -8.40
C LEU A 283 -8.06 18.31 -8.13
N LYS A 284 -8.13 19.35 -8.98
CA LYS A 284 -7.31 20.57 -8.82
C LYS A 284 -7.62 21.31 -7.52
N ALA A 285 -8.91 21.45 -7.17
CA ALA A 285 -9.33 22.11 -5.94
C ALA A 285 -8.95 21.29 -4.70
N PHE A 286 -9.06 19.95 -4.77
CA PHE A 286 -8.63 19.05 -3.70
C PHE A 286 -7.11 19.09 -3.49
N ARG A 287 -6.32 19.14 -4.56
CA ARG A 287 -4.85 19.33 -4.47
C ARG A 287 -4.48 20.63 -3.79
N PHE A 288 -5.16 21.70 -4.16
CA PHE A 288 -4.95 23.01 -3.53
C PHE A 288 -5.30 22.99 -2.03
N ALA A 289 -6.41 22.34 -1.66
CA ALA A 289 -6.80 22.20 -0.27
C ALA A 289 -5.80 21.34 0.53
N GLY A 290 -5.27 20.28 -0.08
CA GLY A 290 -4.20 19.47 0.51
C GLY A 290 -2.95 20.30 0.78
N ALA A 291 -2.50 21.06 -0.22
CA ALA A 291 -1.32 21.93 -0.10
C ALA A 291 -1.45 23.02 0.98
N ILE A 292 -2.66 23.54 1.21
CA ILE A 292 -2.90 24.51 2.31
C ILE A 292 -2.83 23.83 3.69
N ARG A 293 -3.20 22.55 3.77
CA ARG A 293 -3.22 21.80 5.03
C ARG A 293 -1.87 21.13 5.36
N ALA A 294 -0.98 21.02 4.38
CA ALA A 294 0.37 20.51 4.55
C ALA A 294 1.34 21.60 4.99
#